data_95710a9acc25ad2ab1f4af26d11e89ea
#
_entry.id   95710a9acc25ad2ab1f4af26d11e89ea
#
_cell.length_a   1.000
_cell.length_b   1.000
_cell.length_c   1.000
_cell.angle_alpha   90.00
_cell.angle_beta   90.00
_cell.angle_gamma   90.00
#
_symmetry.space_group_name_H-M   'P 1'
#
loop_
_entity.id
_entity.type
_entity.pdbx_description
1 polymer ?
#
loop_
_entity_poly.entity_id
_entity_poly.type
_entity_poly.pdbx_seq_one_letter_code
_entity_poly.pdbx_strand_id
1 'polypeptide(L)'
;MAKKIEELEKEIARLEQENERLDMENVRLMGRNLLMSEQLNSWYELKQRVSWLKAEMQRGQRLMAKADMVDDAELLAMLENRLEQEPDLVTPEFGTKELAELIGVSQARLIRLFRNSTIFRSPDEYLENLRLVRALQLLRDHPEYGIAAISAEAGYNSVRTLQRRMSEVIGMTPVEFRMMTEKV
;
A
#
# COMPACT_ATOMS: atom_id res chain seq x y z
N MET A 1 1.53 32.72 -51.52
CA MET A 1 2.36 32.93 -50.32
C MET A 1 1.54 33.39 -49.13
N ALA A 2 0.73 34.44 -49.22
CA ALA A 2 -0.07 34.97 -48.12
C ALA A 2 -0.98 33.95 -47.42
N LYS A 3 -1.69 33.12 -48.16
CA LYS A 3 -2.59 32.07 -47.62
C LYS A 3 -1.86 31.02 -46.78
N LYS A 4 -0.63 30.70 -47.16
CA LYS A 4 0.20 29.73 -46.45
C LYS A 4 0.81 30.31 -45.15
N ILE A 5 1.02 31.63 -45.12
CA ILE A 5 1.48 32.36 -43.92
C ILE A 5 0.34 32.38 -42.90
N GLU A 6 -0.88 32.71 -43.31
CA GLU A 6 -2.08 32.74 -42.47
C GLU A 6 -2.42 31.33 -41.86
N GLU A 7 -2.22 30.26 -42.64
CA GLU A 7 -2.38 28.88 -42.14
C GLU A 7 -1.32 28.52 -41.09
N LEU A 8 -0.07 28.94 -41.28
CA LEU A 8 1.01 28.72 -40.31
C LEU A 8 0.82 29.54 -39.04
N GLU A 9 0.35 30.79 -39.15
CA GLU A 9 0.04 31.61 -37.96
C GLU A 9 -1.10 31.01 -37.13
N LYS A 10 -2.14 30.44 -37.76
CA LYS A 10 -3.19 29.71 -37.04
C LYS A 10 -2.69 28.44 -36.35
N GLU A 11 -1.78 27.71 -36.99
CA GLU A 11 -1.20 26.50 -36.41
C GLU A 11 -0.24 26.84 -35.25
N ILE A 12 0.53 27.92 -35.37
CA ILE A 12 1.38 28.42 -34.25
C ILE A 12 0.50 28.79 -33.05
N ALA A 13 -0.55 29.58 -33.26
CA ALA A 13 -1.46 29.97 -32.18
C ALA A 13 -2.13 28.76 -31.50
N ARG A 14 -2.47 27.73 -32.27
CA ARG A 14 -3.01 26.47 -31.74
C ARG A 14 -1.97 25.70 -30.91
N LEU A 15 -0.75 25.61 -31.40
CA LEU A 15 0.32 24.93 -30.67
C LEU A 15 0.75 25.68 -29.40
N GLU A 16 0.73 27.00 -29.42
CA GLU A 16 0.96 27.83 -28.24
C GLU A 16 -0.12 27.58 -27.16
N GLN A 17 -1.39 27.56 -27.57
CA GLN A 17 -2.50 27.25 -26.66
C GLN A 17 -2.42 25.83 -26.08
N GLU A 18 -2.04 24.84 -26.91
CA GLU A 18 -1.82 23.46 -26.46
C GLU A 18 -0.65 23.36 -25.48
N ASN A 19 0.45 24.08 -25.73
CA ASN A 19 1.60 24.14 -24.80
C ASN A 19 1.22 24.76 -23.46
N GLU A 20 0.47 25.87 -23.45
CA GLU A 20 -0.01 26.47 -22.19
C GLU A 20 -0.91 25.50 -21.42
N ARG A 21 -1.76 24.75 -22.12
CA ARG A 21 -2.59 23.71 -21.50
C ARG A 21 -1.77 22.60 -20.87
N LEU A 22 -0.75 22.11 -21.60
CA LEU A 22 0.16 21.06 -21.13
C LEU A 22 1.01 21.54 -19.94
N ASP A 23 1.45 22.78 -19.95
CA ASP A 23 2.20 23.36 -18.84
C ASP A 23 1.35 23.45 -17.57
N MET A 24 0.09 23.89 -17.68
CA MET A 24 -0.85 23.89 -16.55
C MET A 24 -1.13 22.48 -16.03
N GLU A 25 -1.27 21.50 -16.92
CA GLU A 25 -1.46 20.10 -16.54
C GLU A 25 -0.22 19.52 -15.86
N ASN A 26 0.98 19.83 -16.34
CA ASN A 26 2.24 19.45 -15.73
C ASN A 26 2.39 20.03 -14.31
N VAL A 27 2.09 21.31 -14.12
CA VAL A 27 2.09 21.94 -12.78
C VAL A 27 1.10 21.26 -11.83
N ARG A 28 -0.08 20.91 -12.32
CA ARG A 28 -1.10 20.18 -11.55
C ARG A 28 -0.63 18.76 -11.16
N LEU A 29 0.01 18.05 -12.11
CA LEU A 29 0.57 16.72 -11.88
C LEU A 29 1.74 16.77 -10.89
N MET A 30 2.63 17.78 -11.01
CA MET A 30 3.72 17.98 -10.04
C MET A 30 3.20 18.23 -8.63
N GLY A 31 2.14 19.04 -8.47
CA GLY A 31 1.51 19.27 -7.17
C GLY A 31 0.91 18.00 -6.57
N ARG A 32 0.26 17.17 -7.39
CA ARG A 32 -0.28 15.87 -6.93
C ARG A 32 0.84 14.89 -6.55
N ASN A 33 1.94 14.87 -7.31
CA ASN A 33 3.09 14.03 -7.03
C ASN A 33 3.78 14.43 -5.71
N LEU A 34 3.88 15.75 -5.45
CA LEU A 34 4.45 16.24 -4.20
C LEU A 34 3.61 15.83 -3.00
N LEU A 35 2.29 16.07 -3.04
CA LEU A 35 1.36 15.67 -1.97
C LEU A 35 1.42 14.18 -1.69
N MET A 36 1.60 13.36 -2.70
CA MET A 36 1.63 11.92 -2.58
C MET A 36 2.97 11.41 -2.06
N SER A 37 4.07 12.04 -2.44
CA SER A 37 5.38 11.72 -1.86
C SER A 37 5.40 12.09 -0.36
N GLU A 38 4.75 13.17 0.04
CA GLU A 38 4.56 13.55 1.44
C GLU A 38 3.69 12.54 2.21
N GLN A 39 2.61 12.05 1.60
CA GLN A 39 1.76 11.00 2.21
C GLN A 39 2.50 9.67 2.33
N LEU A 40 3.28 9.27 1.33
CA LEU A 40 4.13 8.08 1.38
C LEU A 40 5.21 8.20 2.46
N ASN A 41 5.88 9.34 2.56
CA ASN A 41 6.88 9.60 3.59
C ASN A 41 6.24 9.59 4.98
N SER A 42 5.08 10.22 5.15
CA SER A 42 4.30 10.20 6.39
C SER A 42 3.90 8.76 6.78
N TRP A 43 3.56 7.93 5.81
CA TRP A 43 3.22 6.51 6.03
C TRP A 43 4.46 5.69 6.43
N TYR A 44 5.61 5.93 5.79
CA TYR A 44 6.89 5.32 6.17
C TYR A 44 7.31 5.73 7.59
N GLU A 45 7.18 7.00 7.92
CA GLU A 45 7.45 7.51 9.27
C GLU A 45 6.50 6.90 10.30
N LEU A 46 5.21 6.76 9.97
CA LEU A 46 4.22 6.12 10.84
C LEU A 46 4.57 4.64 11.06
N LYS A 47 4.96 3.92 10.01
CA LYS A 47 5.41 2.53 10.09
C LYS A 47 6.66 2.39 10.96
N GLN A 48 7.63 3.28 10.80
CA GLN A 48 8.83 3.36 11.63
C GLN A 48 8.50 3.66 13.10
N ARG A 49 7.60 4.62 13.36
CA ARG A 49 7.15 4.96 14.73
C ARG A 49 6.39 3.81 15.38
N VAL A 50 5.54 3.12 14.64
CA VAL A 50 4.82 1.92 15.13
C VAL A 50 5.80 0.81 15.46
N SER A 51 6.80 0.55 14.61
CA SER A 51 7.87 -0.43 14.89
C SER A 51 8.69 -0.05 16.10
N TRP A 52 9.04 1.23 16.24
CA TRP A 52 9.76 1.74 17.40
C TRP A 52 8.92 1.64 18.69
N LEU A 53 7.65 2.05 18.65
CA LEU A 53 6.71 1.92 19.78
C LEU A 53 6.52 0.46 20.20
N LYS A 54 6.43 -0.47 19.25
CA LYS A 54 6.38 -1.91 19.53
C LYS A 54 7.66 -2.38 20.25
N ALA A 55 8.83 -1.94 19.77
CA ALA A 55 10.12 -2.28 20.40
C ALA A 55 10.24 -1.69 21.80
N GLU A 56 9.76 -0.46 22.02
CA GLU A 56 9.79 0.21 23.33
C GLU A 56 8.77 -0.41 24.31
N MET A 57 7.57 -0.75 23.83
CA MET A 57 6.60 -1.54 24.62
C MET A 57 7.20 -2.90 25.03
N GLN A 58 7.88 -3.60 24.13
CA GLN A 58 8.57 -4.85 24.47
C GLN A 58 9.68 -4.66 25.51
N ARG A 59 10.43 -3.55 25.47
CA ARG A 59 11.43 -3.22 26.51
C ARG A 59 10.78 -2.89 27.84
N GLY A 60 9.72 -2.08 27.86
CA GLY A 60 8.97 -1.74 29.07
C GLY A 60 8.29 -2.96 29.70
N GLN A 61 7.78 -3.88 28.88
CA GLN A 61 7.15 -5.13 29.32
C GLN A 61 8.15 -6.11 29.92
N ARG A 62 9.42 -6.16 29.48
CA ARG A 62 10.48 -6.93 30.15
C ARG A 62 10.74 -6.48 31.56
N LEU A 63 10.41 -5.25 31.91
CA LEU A 63 10.57 -4.69 33.26
C LEU A 63 9.34 -4.90 34.16
N MET A 64 8.14 -5.14 33.60
CA MET A 64 6.87 -5.18 34.35
C MET A 64 6.06 -6.47 34.24
N ALA A 65 6.47 -7.50 33.52
CA ALA A 65 5.60 -8.64 33.27
C ALA A 65 6.08 -9.94 33.93
N LYS A 66 5.38 -10.36 34.94
CA LYS A 66 5.10 -11.78 35.19
C LYS A 66 3.60 -11.96 35.07
N ALA A 67 3.14 -12.58 34.06
CA ALA A 67 2.13 -13.59 33.96
C ALA A 67 1.18 -13.55 32.72
N ASP A 68 0.64 -12.40 32.22
CA ASP A 68 -0.48 -12.53 31.26
C ASP A 68 -0.31 -11.79 29.89
N MET A 69 0.67 -10.90 29.77
CA MET A 69 0.83 -10.08 28.53
C MET A 69 1.97 -10.53 27.62
N VAL A 70 2.88 -11.36 28.09
CA VAL A 70 4.02 -11.89 27.31
C VAL A 70 3.53 -12.74 26.13
N ASP A 71 2.43 -13.42 26.31
CA ASP A 71 1.84 -14.33 25.34
C ASP A 71 1.32 -13.60 24.07
N ASP A 72 0.66 -12.44 24.21
CA ASP A 72 0.09 -11.70 23.06
C ASP A 72 1.17 -11.04 22.20
N ALA A 73 2.22 -10.50 22.80
CA ALA A 73 3.33 -9.89 22.07
C ALA A 73 4.19 -10.95 21.36
N GLU A 74 4.38 -12.10 21.99
CA GLU A 74 5.08 -13.24 21.40
C GLU A 74 4.32 -13.82 20.21
N LEU A 75 3.00 -13.98 20.34
CA LEU A 75 2.13 -14.43 19.24
C LEU A 75 2.17 -13.47 18.05
N LEU A 76 2.16 -12.16 18.28
CA LEU A 76 2.27 -11.16 17.19
C LEU A 76 3.66 -11.21 16.54
N ALA A 77 4.73 -11.36 17.32
CA ALA A 77 6.07 -11.48 16.78
C ALA A 77 6.26 -12.77 15.96
N MET A 78 5.68 -13.89 16.41
CA MET A 78 5.65 -15.14 15.66
C MET A 78 4.91 -14.97 14.33
N LEU A 79 3.74 -14.31 14.36
CA LEU A 79 2.93 -14.06 13.17
C LEU A 79 3.69 -13.20 12.14
N GLU A 80 4.24 -12.08 12.57
CA GLU A 80 5.02 -11.18 11.72
C GLU A 80 6.22 -11.91 11.10
N ASN A 81 6.98 -12.65 11.89
CA ASN A 81 8.13 -13.41 11.42
C ASN A 81 7.75 -14.49 10.38
N ARG A 82 6.64 -15.19 10.61
CA ARG A 82 6.14 -16.21 9.67
C ARG A 82 5.74 -15.59 8.32
N LEU A 83 5.00 -14.49 8.35
CA LEU A 83 4.55 -13.80 7.12
C LEU A 83 5.70 -13.10 6.37
N GLU A 84 6.75 -12.69 7.07
CA GLU A 84 7.97 -12.16 6.45
C GLU A 84 8.79 -13.27 5.76
N GLN A 85 8.87 -14.45 6.36
CA GLN A 85 9.60 -15.59 5.79
C GLN A 85 8.89 -16.24 4.62
N GLU A 86 7.57 -16.21 4.61
CA GLU A 86 6.73 -16.88 3.62
C GLU A 86 5.68 -15.89 3.05
N PRO A 87 6.10 -14.86 2.30
CA PRO A 87 5.19 -13.84 1.77
C PRO A 87 4.14 -14.40 0.81
N ASP A 88 4.40 -15.56 0.21
CA ASP A 88 3.50 -16.24 -0.73
C ASP A 88 2.31 -16.92 -0.05
N LEU A 89 2.29 -17.02 1.29
CA LEU A 89 1.14 -17.53 2.03
C LEU A 89 -0.11 -16.64 1.88
N VAL A 90 0.07 -15.34 1.65
CA VAL A 90 -1.04 -14.39 1.60
C VAL A 90 -1.77 -14.46 0.25
N THR A 91 -2.35 -15.64 -0.05
CA THR A 91 -3.20 -15.87 -1.21
C THR A 91 -4.60 -15.23 -1.03
N PRO A 92 -5.44 -15.18 -2.08
CA PRO A 92 -6.80 -14.69 -1.95
C PRO A 92 -7.66 -15.47 -0.92
N GLU A 93 -7.39 -16.77 -0.78
CA GLU A 93 -8.10 -17.67 0.15
C GLU A 93 -7.56 -17.60 1.58
N PHE A 94 -6.37 -16.99 1.76
CA PHE A 94 -5.74 -16.87 3.07
C PHE A 94 -6.47 -15.80 3.91
N GLY A 95 -7.21 -16.25 4.89
CA GLY A 95 -8.07 -15.42 5.74
C GLY A 95 -7.76 -15.57 7.23
N THR A 96 -8.69 -15.09 8.05
CA THR A 96 -8.60 -15.16 9.53
C THR A 96 -8.41 -16.59 10.04
N LYS A 97 -9.00 -17.58 9.39
CA LYS A 97 -8.89 -18.99 9.80
C LYS A 97 -7.46 -19.51 9.59
N GLU A 98 -6.92 -19.35 8.39
CA GLU A 98 -5.59 -19.79 8.02
C GLU A 98 -4.51 -19.05 8.85
N LEU A 99 -4.75 -17.77 9.12
CA LEU A 99 -3.88 -16.96 9.99
C LEU A 99 -3.86 -17.48 11.43
N ALA A 100 -5.01 -17.91 11.96
CA ALA A 100 -5.09 -18.51 13.30
C ALA A 100 -4.41 -19.88 13.36
N GLU A 101 -4.57 -20.70 12.32
CA GLU A 101 -3.90 -22.00 12.18
C GLU A 101 -2.37 -21.84 12.09
N LEU A 102 -1.88 -20.81 11.37
CA LEU A 102 -0.45 -20.53 11.20
C LEU A 102 0.30 -20.34 12.54
N ILE A 103 -0.35 -19.72 13.52
CA ILE A 103 0.25 -19.49 14.86
C ILE A 103 -0.35 -20.41 15.94
N GLY A 104 -1.17 -21.38 15.57
CA GLY A 104 -1.69 -22.41 16.47
C GLY A 104 -2.70 -21.91 17.50
N VAL A 105 -3.48 -20.88 17.20
CA VAL A 105 -4.51 -20.34 18.09
C VAL A 105 -5.92 -20.49 17.51
N SER A 106 -6.95 -20.35 18.34
CA SER A 106 -8.33 -20.28 17.84
C SER A 106 -8.60 -18.93 17.17
N GLN A 107 -9.51 -18.89 16.19
CA GLN A 107 -9.95 -17.64 15.55
C GLN A 107 -10.43 -16.59 16.57
N ALA A 108 -11.17 -17.03 17.60
CA ALA A 108 -11.65 -16.15 18.66
C ALA A 108 -10.50 -15.51 19.47
N ARG A 109 -9.40 -16.26 19.69
CA ARG A 109 -8.17 -15.74 20.33
C ARG A 109 -7.47 -14.75 19.43
N LEU A 110 -7.31 -15.06 18.13
CA LEU A 110 -6.71 -14.19 17.14
C LEU A 110 -7.48 -12.86 17.02
N ILE A 111 -8.81 -12.90 16.92
CA ILE A 111 -9.65 -11.69 16.85
C ILE A 111 -9.46 -10.81 18.10
N ARG A 112 -9.41 -11.42 19.30
CA ARG A 112 -9.15 -10.67 20.54
C ARG A 112 -7.75 -10.07 20.55
N LEU A 113 -6.74 -10.82 20.11
CA LEU A 113 -5.35 -10.38 19.97
C LEU A 113 -5.27 -9.11 19.11
N PHE A 114 -5.87 -9.13 17.93
CA PHE A 114 -5.88 -7.97 17.04
C PHE A 114 -6.59 -6.78 17.65
N ARG A 115 -7.76 -6.99 18.24
CA ARG A 115 -8.56 -5.92 18.87
C ARG A 115 -7.83 -5.21 20.01
N ASN A 116 -7.09 -5.96 20.81
CA ASN A 116 -6.51 -5.45 22.07
C ASN A 116 -5.04 -5.02 21.93
N SER A 117 -4.31 -5.61 20.98
CA SER A 117 -2.85 -5.52 20.96
C SER A 117 -2.28 -5.00 19.63
N THR A 118 -3.14 -4.58 18.70
CA THR A 118 -2.72 -4.00 17.41
C THR A 118 -3.50 -2.73 17.08
N ILE A 119 -3.03 -2.01 16.04
CA ILE A 119 -3.74 -0.85 15.47
C ILE A 119 -4.86 -1.26 14.51
N PHE A 120 -4.91 -2.54 14.11
CA PHE A 120 -5.91 -3.07 13.20
C PHE A 120 -7.14 -3.55 13.98
N ARG A 121 -8.33 -3.28 13.44
CA ARG A 121 -9.60 -3.68 14.08
C ARG A 121 -9.86 -5.19 14.00
N SER A 122 -9.26 -5.84 12.99
CA SER A 122 -9.44 -7.27 12.75
C SER A 122 -8.24 -7.87 12.01
N PRO A 123 -8.08 -9.22 12.06
CA PRO A 123 -7.11 -9.93 11.22
C PRO A 123 -7.32 -9.70 9.72
N ASP A 124 -8.57 -9.59 9.27
CA ASP A 124 -8.88 -9.35 7.86
C ASP A 124 -8.40 -7.97 7.40
N GLU A 125 -8.56 -6.93 8.22
CA GLU A 125 -8.02 -5.60 7.92
C GLU A 125 -6.49 -5.61 7.83
N TYR A 126 -5.82 -6.38 8.67
CA TYR A 126 -4.38 -6.57 8.61
C TYR A 126 -3.95 -7.26 7.32
N LEU A 127 -4.61 -8.36 6.93
CA LEU A 127 -4.34 -9.07 5.68
C LEU A 127 -4.57 -8.19 4.45
N GLU A 128 -5.65 -7.41 4.45
CA GLU A 128 -5.91 -6.44 3.38
C GLU A 128 -4.80 -5.39 3.25
N ASN A 129 -4.23 -4.93 4.37
CA ASN A 129 -3.08 -4.02 4.33
C ASN A 129 -1.81 -4.71 3.82
N LEU A 130 -1.54 -5.96 4.20
CA LEU A 130 -0.41 -6.73 3.66
C LEU A 130 -0.52 -6.88 2.14
N ARG A 131 -1.69 -7.26 1.63
CA ARG A 131 -1.97 -7.36 0.18
C ARG A 131 -1.74 -6.05 -0.54
N LEU A 132 -2.21 -4.95 0.05
CA LEU A 132 -2.03 -3.62 -0.52
C LEU A 132 -0.56 -3.23 -0.59
N VAL A 133 0.20 -3.42 0.48
CA VAL A 133 1.65 -3.15 0.51
C VAL A 133 2.38 -3.97 -0.55
N ARG A 134 2.06 -5.28 -0.66
CA ARG A 134 2.63 -6.15 -1.69
C ARG A 134 2.29 -5.67 -3.11
N ALA A 135 1.04 -5.28 -3.35
CA ALA A 135 0.63 -4.74 -4.65
C ALA A 135 1.40 -3.47 -5.03
N LEU A 136 1.63 -2.56 -4.08
CA LEU A 136 2.41 -1.33 -4.30
C LEU A 136 3.87 -1.63 -4.60
N GLN A 137 4.46 -2.60 -3.90
CA GLN A 137 5.83 -3.05 -4.17
C GLN A 137 5.95 -3.64 -5.57
N LEU A 138 5.04 -4.54 -5.94
CA LEU A 138 5.02 -5.16 -7.28
C LEU A 138 4.80 -4.11 -8.38
N LEU A 139 3.92 -3.14 -8.17
CA LEU A 139 3.69 -2.05 -9.13
C LEU A 139 4.93 -1.21 -9.39
N ARG A 140 5.75 -1.00 -8.36
CA ARG A 140 6.99 -0.22 -8.43
C ARG A 140 8.14 -1.04 -9.01
N ASP A 141 8.32 -2.27 -8.51
CA ASP A 141 9.52 -3.07 -8.74
C ASP A 141 9.41 -3.93 -10.01
N HIS A 142 8.20 -4.15 -10.53
CA HIS A 142 7.89 -4.96 -11.71
C HIS A 142 7.03 -4.21 -12.73
N PRO A 143 7.58 -3.19 -13.40
CA PRO A 143 6.84 -2.40 -14.39
C PRO A 143 6.37 -3.26 -15.58
N GLU A 144 7.06 -4.37 -15.87
CA GLU A 144 6.71 -5.34 -16.92
C GLU A 144 5.46 -6.18 -16.61
N TYR A 145 5.04 -6.26 -15.34
CA TYR A 145 3.87 -7.06 -14.97
C TYR A 145 2.56 -6.35 -15.32
N GLY A 146 1.62 -7.07 -15.93
CA GLY A 146 0.25 -6.60 -16.11
C GLY A 146 -0.47 -6.42 -14.77
N ILE A 147 -1.42 -5.49 -14.71
CA ILE A 147 -2.20 -5.23 -13.46
C ILE A 147 -2.93 -6.51 -12.99
N ALA A 148 -3.35 -7.37 -13.92
CA ALA A 148 -3.98 -8.66 -13.56
C ALA A 148 -3.01 -9.60 -12.85
N ALA A 149 -1.75 -9.69 -13.31
CA ALA A 149 -0.71 -10.49 -12.68
C ALA A 149 -0.38 -9.94 -11.29
N ILE A 150 -0.20 -8.63 -11.17
CA ILE A 150 0.06 -7.97 -9.88
C ILE A 150 -1.10 -8.20 -8.89
N SER A 151 -2.36 -8.09 -9.37
CA SER A 151 -3.53 -8.36 -8.54
C SER A 151 -3.52 -9.77 -7.95
N ALA A 152 -3.23 -10.78 -8.79
CA ALA A 152 -3.15 -12.17 -8.37
C ALA A 152 -1.97 -12.41 -7.41
N GLU A 153 -0.79 -11.92 -7.76
CA GLU A 153 0.45 -12.06 -6.98
C GLU A 153 0.36 -11.39 -5.61
N ALA A 154 -0.36 -10.27 -5.53
CA ALA A 154 -0.62 -9.57 -4.27
C ALA A 154 -1.73 -10.21 -3.41
N GLY A 155 -2.35 -11.30 -3.86
CA GLY A 155 -3.38 -12.03 -3.12
C GLY A 155 -4.78 -11.43 -3.23
N TYR A 156 -5.10 -10.73 -4.34
CA TYR A 156 -6.46 -10.26 -4.61
C TYR A 156 -7.21 -11.20 -5.55
N ASN A 157 -8.49 -11.45 -5.26
CA ASN A 157 -9.38 -12.26 -6.11
C ASN A 157 -9.67 -11.64 -7.48
N SER A 158 -9.46 -10.33 -7.65
CA SER A 158 -9.70 -9.65 -8.92
C SER A 158 -9.01 -8.28 -8.99
N VAL A 159 -8.72 -7.85 -10.21
CA VAL A 159 -8.23 -6.48 -10.50
C VAL A 159 -9.18 -5.42 -9.95
N ARG A 160 -10.49 -5.63 -10.02
CA ARG A 160 -11.49 -4.70 -9.51
C ARG A 160 -11.38 -4.49 -7.99
N THR A 161 -11.07 -5.55 -7.25
CA THR A 161 -10.88 -5.48 -5.78
C THR A 161 -9.62 -4.68 -5.46
N LEU A 162 -8.52 -4.94 -6.15
CA LEU A 162 -7.28 -4.15 -6.01
C LEU A 162 -7.52 -2.68 -6.34
N GLN A 163 -8.16 -2.36 -7.48
CA GLN A 163 -8.45 -0.99 -7.90
C GLN A 163 -9.27 -0.25 -6.86
N ARG A 164 -10.35 -0.86 -6.38
CA ARG A 164 -11.19 -0.28 -5.34
C ARG A 164 -10.38 0.00 -4.07
N ARG A 165 -9.59 -0.97 -3.60
CA ARG A 165 -8.79 -0.82 -2.38
C ARG A 165 -7.73 0.27 -2.51
N MET A 166 -7.03 0.33 -3.64
CA MET A 166 -6.06 1.39 -3.91
C MET A 166 -6.73 2.77 -3.96
N SER A 167 -7.87 2.90 -4.63
CA SER A 167 -8.61 4.16 -4.69
C SER A 167 -9.10 4.60 -3.29
N GLU A 168 -9.57 3.68 -2.47
CA GLU A 168 -10.04 3.97 -1.10
C GLU A 168 -8.91 4.42 -0.17
N VAL A 169 -7.73 3.79 -0.24
CA VAL A 169 -6.63 4.01 0.72
C VAL A 169 -5.63 5.05 0.22
N ILE A 170 -5.32 5.05 -1.07
CA ILE A 170 -4.25 5.87 -1.66
C ILE A 170 -4.83 6.97 -2.56
N GLY A 171 -6.11 6.88 -2.91
CA GLY A 171 -6.76 7.84 -3.81
C GLY A 171 -6.37 7.69 -5.28
N MET A 172 -5.78 6.56 -5.68
CA MET A 172 -5.29 6.29 -7.02
C MET A 172 -5.61 4.89 -7.48
N THR A 173 -5.70 4.72 -8.80
CA THR A 173 -5.74 3.42 -9.46
C THR A 173 -4.32 2.82 -9.58
N PRO A 174 -4.18 1.50 -9.77
CA PRO A 174 -2.89 0.86 -10.02
C PRO A 174 -2.14 1.44 -11.23
N VAL A 175 -2.87 1.84 -12.27
CA VAL A 175 -2.28 2.43 -13.48
C VAL A 175 -1.71 3.81 -13.18
N GLU A 176 -2.46 4.66 -12.49
CA GLU A 176 -2.00 5.99 -12.09
C GLU A 176 -0.79 5.92 -11.18
N PHE A 177 -0.77 4.99 -10.22
CA PHE A 177 0.37 4.77 -9.34
C PHE A 177 1.62 4.35 -10.12
N ARG A 178 1.50 3.41 -11.06
CA ARG A 178 2.62 2.99 -11.92
C ARG A 178 3.18 4.15 -12.74
N MET A 179 2.33 4.89 -13.45
CA MET A 179 2.75 6.04 -14.25
C MET A 179 3.52 7.08 -13.44
N MET A 180 3.25 7.15 -12.15
CA MET A 180 3.93 8.06 -11.26
C MET A 180 5.29 7.52 -10.83
N THR A 181 5.42 6.23 -10.58
CA THR A 181 6.69 5.61 -10.16
C THR A 181 7.68 5.44 -11.31
N GLU A 182 7.22 5.32 -12.55
CA GLU A 182 8.08 5.24 -13.75
C GLU A 182 8.75 6.58 -14.13
N LYS A 183 8.30 7.70 -13.57
CA LYS A 183 8.82 9.05 -13.89
C LYS A 183 9.87 9.56 -12.90
N VAL A 184 10.24 8.75 -11.92
CA VAL A 184 11.27 9.05 -10.91
C VAL A 184 12.53 8.23 -11.19
#